data_059aa182227f3aace6be968f1a3e1bed
#
_entry.id   059aa182227f3aace6be968f1a3e1bed
#
_cell.length_a   1.000
_cell.length_b   1.000
_cell.length_c   1.000
_cell.angle_alpha   90.00
_cell.angle_beta   90.00
_cell.angle_gamma   90.00
#
_symmetry.space_group_name_H-M   'P 1'
#
loop_
_entity.id
_entity.type
_entity.pdbx_description
1 polymer ?
#
loop_
_entity_poly.entity_id
_entity_poly.type
_entity_poly.pdbx_seq_one_letter_code
_entity_poly.pdbx_strand_id
1 'polypeptide(L)'
;MIFTVVVNLALLFFFKYYGFFLELVNSVTSAELTYRELALPVGISFYTFQGISYVVDVYRGKAKAQRSLLNFALYIALFPQLIAGPIVRYEDIEPQLAQRKVSARKLGQGAMLFLIGLAKKAVLADTFKTVFEEISAISASNLSVPMAWIGCITYAFEIYYDFSGYSDMAIGLSRMFGFELKKNFDHPYVSRSVTEFWRRWHISLSTWFREYVYIPLGGNHCSGGRHILNLLIVWTLTGMWHGAAWNFIVWGFYYGV
;
A
#
# COMPACT_ATOMS: atom_id res chain seq x y z
N MET A 1 6.37 -21.35 9.49
CA MET A 1 5.81 -20.48 8.44
C MET A 1 4.29 -20.31 8.58
N ILE A 2 3.46 -21.36 8.36
CA ILE A 2 1.98 -21.24 8.37
C ILE A 2 1.47 -20.59 9.66
N PHE A 3 1.88 -21.08 10.82
CA PHE A 3 1.50 -20.50 12.12
C PHE A 3 1.73 -18.99 12.20
N THR A 4 2.91 -18.51 11.80
CA THR A 4 3.25 -17.07 11.84
C THR A 4 2.40 -16.26 10.87
N VAL A 5 2.13 -16.79 9.66
CA VAL A 5 1.23 -16.15 8.69
C VAL A 5 -0.18 -16.04 9.26
N VAL A 6 -0.71 -17.13 9.84
CA VAL A 6 -2.05 -17.14 10.46
C VAL A 6 -2.13 -16.12 11.61
N VAL A 7 -1.14 -16.05 12.49
CA VAL A 7 -1.11 -15.06 13.58
C VAL A 7 -1.10 -13.63 13.05
N ASN A 8 -0.28 -13.33 12.04
CA ASN A 8 -0.25 -11.98 11.43
C ASN A 8 -1.60 -11.61 10.78
N LEU A 9 -2.21 -12.54 10.05
CA LEU A 9 -3.53 -12.31 9.44
C LEU A 9 -4.64 -12.20 10.50
N ALA A 10 -4.59 -12.98 11.57
CA ALA A 10 -5.55 -12.91 12.67
C ALA A 10 -5.48 -11.55 13.41
N LEU A 11 -4.26 -11.04 13.66
CA LEU A 11 -4.07 -9.72 14.23
C LEU A 11 -4.59 -8.63 13.29
N LEU A 12 -4.27 -8.70 11.99
CA LEU A 12 -4.78 -7.76 11.00
C LEU A 12 -6.32 -7.80 10.95
N PHE A 13 -6.92 -9.00 10.94
CA PHE A 13 -8.37 -9.16 10.97
C PHE A 13 -8.97 -8.55 12.22
N PHE A 14 -8.44 -8.84 13.38
CA PHE A 14 -8.93 -8.36 14.68
C PHE A 14 -8.95 -6.83 14.74
N PHE A 15 -7.86 -6.17 14.34
CA PHE A 15 -7.80 -4.70 14.45
C PHE A 15 -8.49 -3.97 13.30
N LYS A 16 -8.53 -4.53 12.10
CA LYS A 16 -9.00 -3.81 10.91
C LYS A 16 -10.38 -4.25 10.43
N TYR A 17 -10.75 -5.53 10.55
CA TYR A 17 -11.97 -6.07 9.93
C TYR A 17 -13.02 -6.52 10.92
N TYR A 18 -12.71 -6.59 12.21
CA TYR A 18 -13.63 -7.09 13.23
C TYR A 18 -14.94 -6.29 13.26
N GLY A 19 -14.87 -4.95 13.29
CA GLY A 19 -16.04 -4.09 13.26
C GLY A 19 -16.89 -4.31 12.02
N PHE A 20 -16.26 -4.26 10.83
CA PHE A 20 -16.96 -4.50 9.56
C PHE A 20 -17.64 -5.89 9.51
N PHE A 21 -17.00 -6.91 10.06
CA PHE A 21 -17.60 -8.24 10.13
C PHE A 21 -18.83 -8.28 11.06
N LEU A 22 -18.80 -7.62 12.21
CA LEU A 22 -19.95 -7.53 13.11
C LEU A 22 -21.11 -6.72 12.51
N GLU A 23 -20.82 -5.62 11.80
CA GLU A 23 -21.81 -4.87 11.05
C GLU A 23 -22.50 -5.76 9.99
N LEU A 24 -21.71 -6.56 9.28
CA LEU A 24 -22.25 -7.53 8.32
C LEU A 24 -23.14 -8.56 8.99
N VAL A 25 -22.71 -9.13 10.11
CA VAL A 25 -23.53 -10.09 10.88
C VAL A 25 -24.84 -9.42 11.34
N ASN A 26 -24.77 -8.22 11.89
CA ASN A 26 -25.97 -7.48 12.33
C ASN A 26 -26.93 -7.22 11.18
N SER A 27 -26.41 -6.89 9.98
CA SER A 27 -27.26 -6.61 8.80
C SER A 27 -28.00 -7.84 8.29
N VAL A 28 -27.45 -9.04 8.48
CA VAL A 28 -28.02 -10.30 7.98
C VAL A 28 -28.89 -10.99 9.05
N THR A 29 -28.52 -10.90 10.33
CA THR A 29 -29.16 -11.68 11.41
C THR A 29 -30.09 -10.85 12.29
N SER A 30 -30.17 -9.53 12.12
CA SER A 30 -30.85 -8.61 13.04
C SER A 30 -30.36 -8.74 14.50
N ALA A 31 -29.15 -9.27 14.70
CA ALA A 31 -28.51 -9.34 16.00
C ALA A 31 -27.94 -7.95 16.33
N GLU A 32 -28.22 -7.44 17.50
CA GLU A 32 -27.67 -6.14 17.98
C GLU A 32 -26.32 -6.36 18.67
N LEU A 33 -25.36 -6.96 17.95
CA LEU A 33 -24.01 -7.15 18.47
C LEU A 33 -23.29 -5.82 18.57
N THR A 34 -23.02 -5.38 19.78
CA THR A 34 -22.24 -4.16 20.03
C THR A 34 -20.75 -4.51 20.08
N TYR A 35 -19.92 -3.63 19.56
CA TYR A 35 -18.47 -3.76 19.67
C TYR A 35 -17.83 -2.42 20.02
N ARG A 36 -16.70 -2.50 20.71
CA ARG A 36 -15.88 -1.33 20.96
C ARG A 36 -14.99 -1.09 19.74
N GLU A 37 -15.01 0.12 19.21
CA GLU A 37 -14.04 0.52 18.18
C GLU A 37 -12.62 0.40 18.74
N LEU A 38 -11.82 -0.40 18.07
CA LEU A 38 -10.42 -0.59 18.42
C LEU A 38 -9.58 0.44 17.65
N ALA A 39 -8.71 1.13 18.37
CA ALA A 39 -7.74 2.01 17.71
C ALA A 39 -6.84 1.15 16.80
N LEU A 40 -6.84 1.48 15.50
CA LEU A 40 -6.02 0.78 14.52
C LEU A 40 -4.54 1.07 14.77
N PRO A 41 -3.69 0.07 15.07
CA PRO A 41 -2.27 0.30 15.23
C PRO A 41 -1.67 0.88 13.95
N VAL A 42 -0.92 1.97 14.10
CA VAL A 42 -0.31 2.69 12.97
C VAL A 42 0.57 1.75 12.16
N GLY A 43 0.31 1.66 10.84
CA GLY A 43 1.10 0.84 9.94
C GLY A 43 0.81 -0.67 9.97
N ILE A 44 -0.25 -1.15 10.69
CA ILE A 44 -0.52 -2.58 10.83
C ILE A 44 -0.56 -3.32 9.48
N SER A 45 -1.15 -2.74 8.45
CA SER A 45 -1.21 -3.33 7.12
C SER A 45 0.17 -3.49 6.48
N PHE A 46 1.07 -2.53 6.73
CA PHE A 46 2.43 -2.53 6.18
C PHE A 46 3.33 -3.53 6.91
N TYR A 47 3.42 -3.45 8.22
CA TYR A 47 4.30 -4.39 8.95
C TYR A 47 3.78 -5.83 8.94
N THR A 48 2.46 -6.05 8.80
CA THR A 48 1.91 -7.39 8.55
C THR A 48 2.45 -7.95 7.24
N PHE A 49 2.43 -7.18 6.15
CA PHE A 49 2.98 -7.59 4.87
C PHE A 49 4.49 -7.83 4.93
N GLN A 50 5.23 -6.98 5.65
CA GLN A 50 6.66 -7.19 5.88
C GLN A 50 6.93 -8.48 6.66
N GLY A 51 6.19 -8.73 7.74
CA GLY A 51 6.33 -9.95 8.54
C GLY A 51 6.00 -11.21 7.75
N ILE A 52 4.91 -11.20 6.97
CA ILE A 52 4.52 -12.33 6.11
C ILE A 52 5.60 -12.58 5.04
N SER A 53 6.04 -11.53 4.31
CA SER A 53 7.04 -11.69 3.27
C SER A 53 8.37 -12.21 3.83
N TYR A 54 8.81 -11.68 4.99
CA TYR A 54 10.02 -12.18 5.66
C TYR A 54 9.96 -13.68 5.95
N VAL A 55 8.89 -14.13 6.59
CA VAL A 55 8.76 -15.54 6.97
C VAL A 55 8.66 -16.45 5.75
N VAL A 56 7.98 -16.01 4.69
CA VAL A 56 7.87 -16.74 3.42
C VAL A 56 9.22 -16.78 2.69
N ASP A 57 9.97 -15.68 2.67
CA ASP A 57 11.26 -15.60 1.99
C ASP A 57 12.34 -16.44 2.71
N VAL A 58 12.33 -16.45 4.04
CA VAL A 58 13.18 -17.36 4.83
C VAL A 58 12.82 -18.82 4.54
N TYR A 59 11.53 -19.16 4.50
CA TYR A 59 11.09 -20.52 4.18
C TYR A 59 11.47 -20.96 2.76
N ARG A 60 11.43 -20.04 1.79
CA ARG A 60 11.82 -20.28 0.40
C ARG A 60 13.36 -20.29 0.19
N GLY A 61 14.13 -19.97 1.22
CA GLY A 61 15.59 -19.84 1.12
C GLY A 61 16.07 -18.59 0.38
N LYS A 62 15.17 -17.62 0.10
CA LYS A 62 15.52 -16.35 -0.55
C LYS A 62 16.24 -15.39 0.41
N ALA A 63 15.93 -15.47 1.70
CA ALA A 63 16.53 -14.65 2.75
C ALA A 63 17.04 -15.53 3.88
N LYS A 64 18.10 -15.08 4.55
CA LYS A 64 18.60 -15.74 5.78
C LYS A 64 17.80 -15.27 6.99
N ALA A 65 17.55 -16.19 7.93
CA ALA A 65 16.91 -15.82 9.18
C ALA A 65 17.79 -14.82 9.96
N GLN A 66 17.20 -13.67 10.31
CA GLN A 66 17.90 -12.65 11.10
C GLN A 66 18.03 -13.11 12.55
N ARG A 67 19.27 -13.18 13.02
CA ARG A 67 19.59 -13.62 14.40
C ARG A 67 19.56 -12.48 15.42
N SER A 68 19.68 -11.24 14.96
CA SER A 68 19.61 -10.05 15.81
C SER A 68 18.19 -9.54 15.90
N LEU A 69 17.59 -9.60 17.09
CA LEU A 69 16.27 -9.02 17.34
C LEU A 69 16.25 -7.51 17.08
N LEU A 70 17.34 -6.81 17.35
CA LEU A 70 17.46 -5.38 17.10
C LEU A 70 17.38 -5.05 15.61
N ASN A 71 18.12 -5.81 14.77
CA ASN A 71 18.06 -5.61 13.32
C ASN A 71 16.69 -5.98 12.75
N PHE A 72 16.04 -7.01 13.28
CA PHE A 72 14.69 -7.38 12.87
C PHE A 72 13.68 -6.30 13.30
N ALA A 73 13.76 -5.81 14.53
CA ALA A 73 12.93 -4.72 15.02
C ALA A 73 13.14 -3.43 14.18
N LEU A 74 14.39 -3.10 13.83
CA LEU A 74 14.70 -1.98 12.95
C LEU A 74 14.05 -2.16 11.57
N TYR A 75 14.10 -3.36 10.99
CA TYR A 75 13.45 -3.64 9.71
C TYR A 75 11.94 -3.40 9.76
N ILE A 76 11.25 -3.90 10.78
CA ILE A 76 9.79 -3.78 10.93
C ILE A 76 9.38 -2.36 11.28
N ALA A 77 10.12 -1.70 12.19
CA ALA A 77 9.77 -0.40 12.76
C ALA A 77 10.47 0.79 12.08
N LEU A 78 11.07 0.61 10.91
CA LEU A 78 11.73 1.69 10.19
C LEU A 78 10.71 2.77 9.81
N PHE A 79 10.69 3.84 10.61
CA PHE A 79 9.61 4.83 10.62
C PHE A 79 9.31 5.53 9.28
N PRO A 80 10.27 5.77 8.36
CA PRO A 80 9.94 6.43 7.10
C PRO A 80 8.96 5.63 6.24
N GLN A 81 9.00 4.29 6.33
CA GLN A 81 8.15 3.40 5.52
C GLN A 81 6.85 2.97 6.23
N LEU A 82 6.74 3.19 7.56
CA LEU A 82 5.77 2.51 8.42
C LEU A 82 4.30 2.83 8.06
N ILE A 83 3.99 4.05 7.63
CA ILE A 83 2.60 4.51 7.43
C ILE A 83 2.16 4.33 5.97
N ALA A 84 2.87 4.90 5.02
CA ALA A 84 2.53 4.90 3.59
C ALA A 84 3.77 4.93 2.67
N GLY A 85 4.94 4.58 3.20
CA GLY A 85 6.16 4.41 2.40
C GLY A 85 6.08 3.16 1.51
N PRO A 86 7.11 2.89 0.70
CA PRO A 86 7.18 1.64 -0.05
C PRO A 86 7.15 0.42 0.88
N ILE A 87 6.43 -0.63 0.52
CA ILE A 87 6.48 -1.92 1.24
C ILE A 87 7.84 -2.54 0.97
N VAL A 88 8.71 -2.53 1.98
CA VAL A 88 10.10 -3.01 1.86
C VAL A 88 10.15 -4.49 2.21
N ARG A 89 10.73 -5.30 1.33
CA ARG A 89 10.99 -6.71 1.60
C ARG A 89 12.34 -6.84 2.32
N TYR A 90 12.47 -7.89 3.15
CA TYR A 90 13.69 -8.10 3.93
C TYR A 90 14.92 -8.26 3.04
N GLU A 91 14.82 -8.97 1.91
CA GLU A 91 15.90 -9.14 0.94
C GLU A 91 16.47 -7.81 0.38
N ASP A 92 15.64 -6.76 0.31
CA ASP A 92 16.02 -5.44 -0.21
C ASP A 92 16.83 -4.62 0.82
N ILE A 93 16.64 -4.89 2.12
CA ILE A 93 17.24 -4.11 3.20
C ILE A 93 18.32 -4.87 3.98
N GLU A 94 18.30 -6.20 3.96
CA GLU A 94 19.25 -7.04 4.71
C GLU A 94 20.72 -6.63 4.53
N PRO A 95 21.25 -6.42 3.30
CA PRO A 95 22.64 -6.01 3.11
C PRO A 95 22.93 -4.64 3.72
N GLN A 96 21.92 -3.78 3.77
CA GLN A 96 22.05 -2.40 4.24
C GLN A 96 21.99 -2.30 5.76
N LEU A 97 21.36 -3.25 6.44
CA LEU A 97 21.31 -3.27 7.91
C LEU A 97 22.71 -3.35 8.54
N ALA A 98 23.59 -4.13 7.91
CA ALA A 98 24.96 -4.35 8.41
C ALA A 98 25.98 -3.36 7.83
N GLN A 99 25.82 -2.90 6.59
CA GLN A 99 26.87 -2.21 5.83
C GLN A 99 26.45 -0.86 5.24
N ARG A 100 25.37 -0.24 5.78
CA ARG A 100 24.96 1.07 5.29
C ARG A 100 26.00 2.15 5.55
N LYS A 101 26.21 3.03 4.59
CA LYS A 101 27.10 4.19 4.73
C LYS A 101 26.28 5.46 4.61
N VAL A 102 26.40 6.33 5.60
CA VAL A 102 25.89 7.71 5.57
C VAL A 102 26.99 8.59 4.97
N SER A 103 26.65 9.49 4.07
CA SER A 103 27.57 10.47 3.49
C SER A 103 26.85 11.79 3.25
N ALA A 104 27.61 12.90 3.21
CA ALA A 104 27.06 14.22 2.89
C ALA A 104 26.31 14.24 1.54
N ARG A 105 26.80 13.47 0.56
CA ARG A 105 26.11 13.31 -0.73
C ARG A 105 24.74 12.65 -0.58
N LYS A 106 24.64 11.52 0.17
CA LYS A 106 23.36 10.84 0.42
C LYS A 106 22.41 11.70 1.23
N LEU A 107 22.94 12.44 2.21
CA LEU A 107 22.16 13.38 3.00
C LEU A 107 21.56 14.48 2.10
N GLY A 108 22.35 15.12 1.25
CA GLY A 108 21.86 16.14 0.31
C GLY A 108 20.86 15.61 -0.72
N GLN A 109 21.11 14.43 -1.29
CA GLN A 109 20.18 13.80 -2.23
C GLN A 109 18.87 13.38 -1.53
N GLY A 110 18.94 12.87 -0.31
CA GLY A 110 17.78 12.50 0.49
C GLY A 110 16.95 13.73 0.87
N ALA A 111 17.60 14.80 1.32
CA ALA A 111 16.94 16.07 1.63
C ALA A 111 16.25 16.69 0.40
N MET A 112 16.88 16.67 -0.76
CA MET A 112 16.28 17.14 -2.00
C MET A 112 15.03 16.34 -2.37
N LEU A 113 15.11 15.00 -2.30
CA LEU A 113 13.96 14.15 -2.60
C LEU A 113 12.83 14.36 -1.59
N PHE A 114 13.16 14.52 -0.30
CA PHE A 114 12.19 14.85 0.74
C PHE A 114 11.47 16.17 0.44
N LEU A 115 12.18 17.22 0.07
CA LEU A 115 11.60 18.53 -0.27
C LEU A 115 10.73 18.46 -1.52
N ILE A 116 11.12 17.68 -2.54
CA ILE A 116 10.28 17.44 -3.73
C ILE A 116 8.99 16.71 -3.32
N GLY A 117 9.07 15.68 -2.47
CA GLY A 117 7.91 14.99 -1.94
C GLY A 117 6.99 15.88 -1.12
N LEU A 118 7.57 16.74 -0.27
CA LEU A 118 6.83 17.72 0.52
C LEU A 118 6.13 18.75 -0.38
N ALA A 119 6.79 19.22 -1.43
CA ALA A 119 6.16 20.13 -2.40
C ALA A 119 5.01 19.47 -3.15
N LYS A 120 5.14 18.18 -3.54
CA LYS A 120 4.02 17.41 -4.12
C LYS A 120 2.83 17.35 -3.17
N LYS A 121 3.06 17.11 -1.88
CA LYS A 121 1.99 17.02 -0.86
C LYS A 121 1.40 18.41 -0.58
N ALA A 122 2.20 19.35 -0.10
CA ALA A 122 1.73 20.63 0.43
C ALA A 122 1.30 21.65 -0.63
N VAL A 123 1.86 21.56 -1.86
CA VAL A 123 1.53 22.53 -2.92
C VAL A 123 0.55 21.92 -3.93
N LEU A 124 0.83 20.69 -4.41
CA LEU A 124 0.00 20.13 -5.48
C LEU A 124 -1.20 19.38 -4.91
N ALA A 125 -0.99 18.38 -4.05
CA ALA A 125 -2.07 17.54 -3.54
C ALA A 125 -3.11 18.34 -2.75
N ASP A 126 -2.67 19.19 -1.82
CA ASP A 126 -3.58 19.98 -0.99
C ASP A 126 -4.38 21.01 -1.82
N THR A 127 -3.77 21.58 -2.88
CA THR A 127 -4.50 22.45 -3.82
C THR A 127 -5.54 21.66 -4.61
N PHE A 128 -5.20 20.52 -5.18
CA PHE A 128 -6.16 19.68 -5.90
C PHE A 128 -7.27 19.16 -4.99
N LYS A 129 -6.95 18.82 -3.75
CA LYS A 129 -7.92 18.43 -2.73
C LYS A 129 -8.95 19.52 -2.48
N THR A 130 -8.53 20.77 -2.26
CA THR A 130 -9.43 21.91 -2.04
C THR A 130 -10.39 22.06 -3.21
N VAL A 131 -9.90 22.05 -4.45
CA VAL A 131 -10.75 22.16 -5.65
C VAL A 131 -11.74 20.98 -5.75
N PHE A 132 -11.27 19.76 -5.47
CA PHE A 132 -12.14 18.59 -5.48
C PHE A 132 -13.25 18.67 -4.41
N GLU A 133 -12.90 19.07 -3.18
CA GLU A 133 -13.86 19.23 -2.08
C GLU A 133 -14.93 20.29 -2.41
N GLU A 134 -14.56 21.43 -2.99
CA GLU A 134 -15.50 22.46 -3.43
C GLU A 134 -16.45 21.93 -4.51
N ILE A 135 -15.94 21.20 -5.51
CA ILE A 135 -16.78 20.62 -6.57
C ILE A 135 -17.68 19.52 -6.02
N SER A 136 -17.18 18.67 -5.14
CA SER A 136 -17.93 17.54 -4.56
C SER A 136 -19.06 18.00 -3.63
N ALA A 137 -18.97 19.22 -3.09
CA ALA A 137 -20.03 19.83 -2.27
C ALA A 137 -21.20 20.35 -3.11
N ILE A 138 -21.07 20.46 -4.44
CA ILE A 138 -22.15 20.90 -5.33
C ILE A 138 -23.20 19.79 -5.46
N SER A 139 -24.47 20.12 -5.27
CA SER A 139 -25.55 19.14 -5.47
C SER A 139 -25.58 18.62 -6.91
N ALA A 140 -25.92 17.34 -7.09
CA ALA A 140 -25.93 16.68 -8.40
C ALA A 140 -26.82 17.42 -9.44
N SER A 141 -27.87 18.09 -8.99
CA SER A 141 -28.74 18.89 -9.87
C SER A 141 -28.10 20.18 -10.41
N ASN A 142 -27.07 20.69 -9.72
CA ASN A 142 -26.38 21.95 -10.06
C ASN A 142 -24.98 21.68 -10.66
N LEU A 143 -24.51 20.42 -10.64
CA LEU A 143 -23.21 20.06 -11.15
C LEU A 143 -23.22 20.01 -12.68
N SER A 144 -22.49 20.91 -13.33
CA SER A 144 -22.34 20.86 -14.79
C SER A 144 -21.35 19.78 -15.24
N VAL A 145 -21.50 19.29 -16.47
CA VAL A 145 -20.59 18.26 -17.04
C VAL A 145 -19.11 18.68 -17.02
N PRO A 146 -18.73 19.92 -17.39
CA PRO A 146 -17.34 20.35 -17.28
C PRO A 146 -16.82 20.31 -15.83
N MET A 147 -17.61 20.75 -14.85
CA MET A 147 -17.22 20.72 -13.44
C MET A 147 -17.04 19.29 -12.93
N ALA A 148 -17.92 18.35 -13.34
CA ALA A 148 -17.75 16.94 -13.00
C ALA A 148 -16.42 16.38 -13.53
N TRP A 149 -16.03 16.70 -14.77
CA TRP A 149 -14.75 16.31 -15.33
C TRP A 149 -13.56 16.94 -14.59
N ILE A 150 -13.65 18.23 -14.23
CA ILE A 150 -12.62 18.90 -13.43
C ILE A 150 -12.51 18.19 -12.07
N GLY A 151 -13.62 17.85 -11.42
CA GLY A 151 -13.63 17.09 -10.17
C GLY A 151 -12.92 15.73 -10.29
N CYS A 152 -13.21 14.96 -11.34
CA CYS A 152 -12.53 13.69 -11.57
C CYS A 152 -11.01 13.85 -11.80
N ILE A 153 -10.60 14.85 -12.57
CA ILE A 153 -9.19 15.13 -12.87
C ILE A 153 -8.45 15.60 -11.62
N THR A 154 -9.04 16.52 -10.86
CA THR A 154 -8.41 17.02 -9.62
C THR A 154 -8.29 15.93 -8.58
N TYR A 155 -9.29 15.07 -8.42
CA TYR A 155 -9.21 13.90 -7.54
C TYR A 155 -8.12 12.91 -7.96
N ALA A 156 -7.98 12.63 -9.26
CA ALA A 156 -6.91 11.77 -9.76
C ALA A 156 -5.52 12.34 -9.45
N PHE A 157 -5.32 13.65 -9.64
CA PHE A 157 -4.06 14.30 -9.32
C PHE A 157 -3.82 14.43 -7.81
N GLU A 158 -4.86 14.70 -7.03
CA GLU A 158 -4.78 14.73 -5.55
C GLU A 158 -4.23 13.40 -5.02
N ILE A 159 -4.87 12.27 -5.33
CA ILE A 159 -4.42 10.94 -4.88
C ILE A 159 -2.98 10.66 -5.33
N TYR A 160 -2.64 11.01 -6.57
CA TYR A 160 -1.30 10.78 -7.09
C TYR A 160 -0.23 11.60 -6.38
N TYR A 161 -0.43 12.90 -6.24
CA TYR A 161 0.57 13.76 -5.62
C TYR A 161 0.65 13.58 -4.11
N ASP A 162 -0.49 13.29 -3.45
CA ASP A 162 -0.52 12.96 -2.03
C ASP A 162 0.31 11.71 -1.75
N PHE A 163 0.04 10.63 -2.44
CA PHE A 163 0.70 9.36 -2.17
C PHE A 163 2.13 9.29 -2.74
N SER A 164 2.37 9.79 -3.95
CA SER A 164 3.74 9.84 -4.49
C SER A 164 4.63 10.80 -3.71
N GLY A 165 4.08 11.91 -3.23
CA GLY A 165 4.77 12.87 -2.38
C GLY A 165 5.19 12.25 -1.06
N TYR A 166 4.28 11.54 -0.38
CA TYR A 166 4.62 10.81 0.84
C TYR A 166 5.69 9.74 0.58
N SER A 167 5.56 9.00 -0.52
CA SER A 167 6.53 7.97 -0.91
C SER A 167 7.92 8.55 -1.15
N ASP A 168 8.01 9.70 -1.83
CA ASP A 168 9.28 10.40 -2.07
C ASP A 168 9.89 10.94 -0.77
N MET A 169 9.07 11.48 0.14
CA MET A 169 9.52 11.89 1.48
C MET A 169 10.10 10.69 2.25
N ALA A 170 9.41 9.55 2.24
CA ALA A 170 9.86 8.32 2.91
C ALA A 170 11.19 7.80 2.34
N ILE A 171 11.33 7.76 1.02
CA ILE A 171 12.58 7.35 0.33
C ILE A 171 13.69 8.35 0.61
N GLY A 172 13.40 9.65 0.53
CA GLY A 172 14.37 10.72 0.82
C GLY A 172 14.91 10.64 2.25
N LEU A 173 13.99 10.47 3.22
CA LEU A 173 14.34 10.34 4.63
C LEU A 173 15.16 9.07 4.90
N SER A 174 14.76 7.95 4.32
CA SER A 174 15.53 6.70 4.41
C SER A 174 16.95 6.85 3.86
N ARG A 175 17.11 7.57 2.73
CA ARG A 175 18.40 7.85 2.12
C ARG A 175 19.29 8.70 3.02
N MET A 176 18.74 9.66 3.75
CA MET A 176 19.49 10.44 4.75
C MET A 176 20.08 9.55 5.85
N PHE A 177 19.38 8.47 6.23
CA PHE A 177 19.88 7.45 7.17
C PHE A 177 20.75 6.37 6.50
N GLY A 178 21.07 6.53 5.22
CA GLY A 178 21.93 5.61 4.47
C GLY A 178 21.22 4.42 3.84
N PHE A 179 19.89 4.31 3.97
CA PHE A 179 19.09 3.26 3.35
C PHE A 179 18.60 3.68 1.95
N GLU A 180 18.73 2.78 0.98
CA GLU A 180 18.21 2.97 -0.38
C GLU A 180 16.95 2.13 -0.54
N LEU A 181 15.80 2.79 -0.57
CA LEU A 181 14.52 2.16 -0.86
C LEU A 181 14.18 2.26 -2.35
N LYS A 182 13.41 1.28 -2.84
CA LYS A 182 12.92 1.28 -4.23
C LYS A 182 11.83 2.35 -4.41
N LYS A 183 11.76 2.93 -5.61
CA LYS A 183 10.67 3.86 -5.94
C LYS A 183 9.31 3.14 -5.93
N ASN A 184 8.28 3.87 -5.56
CA ASN A 184 6.91 3.35 -5.47
C ASN A 184 6.02 3.85 -6.62
N PHE A 185 6.40 4.92 -7.30
CA PHE A 185 5.71 5.49 -8.46
C PHE A 185 6.70 5.80 -9.58
N ASP A 186 6.25 5.60 -10.83
CA ASP A 186 7.04 5.88 -12.03
C ASP A 186 6.17 6.49 -13.14
N HIS A 187 5.72 7.73 -12.94
CA HIS A 187 4.91 8.48 -13.92
C HIS A 187 3.70 7.66 -14.43
N PRO A 188 2.76 7.23 -13.56
CA PRO A 188 1.70 6.28 -13.94
C PRO A 188 0.77 6.82 -15.02
N TYR A 189 0.52 8.13 -15.07
CA TYR A 189 -0.44 8.73 -16.00
C TYR A 189 0.08 8.88 -17.46
N VAL A 190 1.34 8.54 -17.75
CA VAL A 190 1.82 8.43 -19.14
C VAL A 190 1.67 7.02 -19.70
N SER A 191 1.06 6.10 -18.96
CA SER A 191 0.87 4.70 -19.35
C SER A 191 -0.05 4.58 -20.56
N ARG A 192 0.26 3.63 -21.44
CA ARG A 192 -0.52 3.35 -22.66
C ARG A 192 -1.50 2.18 -22.49
N SER A 193 -1.50 1.54 -21.31
CA SER A 193 -2.40 0.44 -20.98
C SER A 193 -2.63 0.37 -19.48
N VAL A 194 -3.73 -0.27 -19.05
CA VAL A 194 -4.04 -0.52 -17.63
C VAL A 194 -2.93 -1.36 -16.98
N THR A 195 -2.41 -2.36 -17.68
CA THR A 195 -1.29 -3.18 -17.21
C THR A 195 -0.03 -2.36 -16.96
N GLU A 196 0.29 -1.44 -17.86
CA GLU A 196 1.44 -0.53 -17.69
C GLU A 196 1.21 0.43 -16.52
N PHE A 197 -0.01 0.96 -16.38
CA PHE A 197 -0.37 1.83 -15.26
C PHE A 197 -0.07 1.17 -13.92
N TRP A 198 -0.54 -0.06 -13.69
CA TRP A 198 -0.32 -0.79 -12.44
C TRP A 198 1.14 -1.22 -12.21
N ARG A 199 1.98 -1.28 -13.25
CA ARG A 199 3.43 -1.45 -13.12
C ARG A 199 4.15 -0.19 -12.66
N ARG A 200 3.50 0.97 -12.78
CA ARG A 200 4.03 2.29 -12.45
C ARG A 200 3.40 2.91 -11.20
N TRP A 201 2.23 2.41 -10.81
CA TRP A 201 1.48 2.83 -9.63
C TRP A 201 1.70 1.87 -8.48
N HIS A 202 2.03 2.40 -7.28
CA HIS A 202 2.22 1.63 -6.03
C HIS A 202 2.99 0.33 -6.26
N ILE A 203 4.19 0.47 -6.84
CA ILE A 203 5.02 -0.63 -7.36
C ILE A 203 5.31 -1.68 -6.28
N SER A 204 5.55 -1.23 -5.04
CA SER A 204 5.86 -2.13 -3.93
C SER A 204 4.68 -3.04 -3.57
N LEU A 205 3.44 -2.51 -3.53
CA LEU A 205 2.23 -3.29 -3.28
C LEU A 205 1.97 -4.30 -4.41
N SER A 206 2.02 -3.83 -5.65
CA SER A 206 1.85 -4.68 -6.84
C SER A 206 2.88 -5.82 -6.88
N THR A 207 4.13 -5.53 -6.53
CA THR A 207 5.20 -6.52 -6.43
C THR A 207 4.91 -7.52 -5.31
N TRP A 208 4.47 -7.05 -4.15
CA TRP A 208 4.15 -7.92 -3.02
C TRP A 208 3.02 -8.91 -3.37
N PHE A 209 1.89 -8.42 -3.91
CA PHE A 209 0.77 -9.29 -4.31
C PHE A 209 1.18 -10.26 -5.42
N ARG A 210 2.02 -9.82 -6.36
CA ARG A 210 2.54 -10.70 -7.41
C ARG A 210 3.36 -11.85 -6.85
N GLU A 211 4.32 -11.57 -5.95
CA GLU A 211 5.29 -12.55 -5.45
C GLU A 211 4.69 -13.51 -4.39
N TYR A 212 3.76 -13.00 -3.57
CA TYR A 212 3.27 -13.75 -2.41
C TYR A 212 1.85 -14.30 -2.59
N VAL A 213 1.10 -13.82 -3.59
CA VAL A 213 -0.26 -14.31 -3.87
C VAL A 213 -0.38 -14.82 -5.30
N TYR A 214 -0.15 -13.97 -6.32
CA TYR A 214 -0.41 -14.32 -7.71
C TYR A 214 0.44 -15.49 -8.22
N ILE A 215 1.75 -15.44 -8.05
CA ILE A 215 2.67 -16.52 -8.48
C ILE A 215 2.38 -17.83 -7.73
N PRO A 216 2.20 -17.85 -6.39
CA PRO A 216 1.83 -19.07 -5.67
C PRO A 216 0.50 -19.70 -6.12
N LEU A 217 -0.46 -18.91 -6.61
CA LEU A 217 -1.72 -19.41 -7.16
C LEU A 217 -1.59 -20.02 -8.56
N GLY A 218 -0.39 -19.97 -9.17
CA GLY A 218 -0.08 -20.43 -10.52
C GLY A 218 0.15 -19.31 -11.54
N GLY A 219 -0.05 -18.04 -11.15
CA GLY A 219 0.18 -16.89 -12.02
C GLY A 219 -0.61 -16.98 -13.33
N ASN A 220 0.09 -16.79 -14.46
CA ASN A 220 -0.43 -16.95 -15.81
C ASN A 220 -0.06 -18.31 -16.47
N HIS A 221 0.63 -19.20 -15.71
CA HIS A 221 1.02 -20.54 -16.17
C HIS A 221 -0.07 -21.58 -15.81
N CYS A 222 -1.34 -21.27 -16.12
CA CYS A 222 -2.49 -22.12 -15.80
C CYS A 222 -3.58 -21.95 -16.87
N SER A 223 -4.68 -22.69 -16.77
CA SER A 223 -5.83 -22.57 -17.68
C SER A 223 -6.45 -21.17 -17.61
N GLY A 224 -7.11 -20.72 -18.69
CA GLY A 224 -7.70 -19.38 -18.78
C GLY A 224 -8.67 -19.07 -17.64
N GLY A 225 -9.55 -20.00 -17.27
CA GLY A 225 -10.47 -19.82 -16.13
C GLY A 225 -9.75 -19.68 -14.78
N ARG A 226 -8.68 -20.45 -14.58
CA ARG A 226 -7.85 -20.34 -13.36
C ARG A 226 -7.10 -19.01 -13.34
N HIS A 227 -6.62 -18.52 -14.49
CA HIS A 227 -5.96 -17.22 -14.57
C HIS A 227 -6.90 -16.07 -14.19
N ILE A 228 -8.15 -16.08 -14.69
CA ILE A 228 -9.18 -15.10 -14.30
C ILE A 228 -9.43 -15.18 -12.79
N LEU A 229 -9.60 -16.37 -12.23
CA LEU A 229 -9.77 -16.54 -10.78
C LEU A 229 -8.58 -16.00 -9.97
N ASN A 230 -7.35 -16.24 -10.43
CA ASN A 230 -6.15 -15.69 -9.78
C ASN A 230 -6.16 -14.16 -9.78
N LEU A 231 -6.56 -13.51 -10.87
CA LEU A 231 -6.69 -12.06 -10.95
C LEU A 231 -7.78 -11.55 -10.02
N LEU A 232 -8.96 -12.17 -10.03
CA LEU A 232 -10.07 -11.82 -9.12
C LEU A 232 -9.65 -11.90 -7.65
N ILE A 233 -8.97 -12.98 -7.26
CA ILE A 233 -8.46 -13.15 -5.88
C ILE A 233 -7.50 -12.01 -5.53
N VAL A 234 -6.49 -11.76 -6.38
CA VAL A 234 -5.46 -10.73 -6.11
C VAL A 234 -6.09 -9.35 -5.99
N TRP A 235 -6.95 -8.97 -6.92
CA TRP A 235 -7.58 -7.65 -6.91
C TRP A 235 -8.57 -7.47 -5.76
N THR A 236 -9.38 -8.49 -5.46
CA THR A 236 -10.28 -8.45 -4.29
C THR A 236 -9.50 -8.31 -2.99
N LEU A 237 -8.41 -9.08 -2.81
CA LEU A 237 -7.54 -8.94 -1.65
C LEU A 237 -6.85 -7.58 -1.61
N THR A 238 -6.48 -7.01 -2.77
CA THR A 238 -5.93 -5.64 -2.85
C THR A 238 -6.96 -4.62 -2.37
N GLY A 239 -8.21 -4.73 -2.82
CA GLY A 239 -9.31 -3.89 -2.36
C GLY A 239 -9.53 -4.02 -0.85
N MET A 240 -9.64 -5.24 -0.34
CA MET A 240 -9.75 -5.49 1.11
C MET A 240 -8.58 -4.89 1.88
N TRP A 241 -7.35 -5.00 1.38
CA TRP A 241 -6.19 -4.41 2.04
C TRP A 241 -6.31 -2.89 2.20
N HIS A 242 -6.91 -2.18 1.25
CA HIS A 242 -7.12 -0.72 1.34
C HIS A 242 -8.09 -0.35 2.46
N GLY A 243 -9.19 -1.08 2.67
CA GLY A 243 -10.13 -0.76 3.73
C GLY A 243 -11.17 -1.84 4.00
N ALA A 244 -11.69 -1.84 5.21
CA ALA A 244 -12.78 -2.69 5.65
C ALA A 244 -14.12 -2.02 5.35
N ALA A 245 -14.44 -1.84 4.06
CA ALA A 245 -15.70 -1.27 3.60
C ALA A 245 -16.05 -1.78 2.21
N TRP A 246 -17.34 -1.80 1.88
CA TRP A 246 -17.85 -2.36 0.63
C TRP A 246 -17.31 -1.68 -0.63
N ASN A 247 -17.12 -0.36 -0.60
CA ASN A 247 -16.55 0.39 -1.72
C ASN A 247 -15.15 -0.11 -2.12
N PHE A 248 -14.30 -0.49 -1.16
CA PHE A 248 -12.97 -1.05 -1.46
C PHE A 248 -13.06 -2.47 -2.01
N ILE A 249 -13.98 -3.30 -1.50
CA ILE A 249 -14.20 -4.67 -1.99
C ILE A 249 -14.71 -4.62 -3.44
N VAL A 250 -15.74 -3.79 -3.71
CA VAL A 250 -16.30 -3.61 -5.04
C VAL A 250 -15.26 -3.04 -6.01
N TRP A 251 -14.47 -2.06 -5.57
CA TRP A 251 -13.37 -1.49 -6.35
C TRP A 251 -12.35 -2.56 -6.74
N GLY A 252 -11.90 -3.38 -5.78
CA GLY A 252 -10.98 -4.47 -6.05
C GLY A 252 -11.57 -5.51 -7.01
N PHE A 253 -12.81 -5.92 -6.80
CA PHE A 253 -13.50 -6.85 -7.69
C PHE A 253 -13.61 -6.31 -9.12
N TYR A 254 -13.98 -5.04 -9.28
CA TYR A 254 -14.08 -4.36 -10.58
C TYR A 254 -12.76 -4.43 -11.39
N TYR A 255 -11.62 -4.25 -10.74
CA TYR A 255 -10.32 -4.38 -11.41
C TYR A 255 -9.90 -5.83 -11.67
N GLY A 256 -10.53 -6.80 -11.01
CA GLY A 256 -10.30 -8.22 -11.22
C GLY A 256 -11.02 -8.80 -12.44
N VAL A 257 -12.09 -8.13 -12.90
CA VAL A 257 -12.88 -8.50 -14.10
C VAL A 257 -12.27 -7.88 -15.36
#